data_f1918ce84acfcd4dc799a20ad972a9af
#
_entry.id   f1918ce84acfcd4dc799a20ad972a9af
#
_cell.length_a   1.000
_cell.length_b   1.000
_cell.length_c   1.000
_cell.angle_alpha   90.00
_cell.angle_beta   90.00
_cell.angle_gamma   90.00
#
_symmetry.space_group_name_H-M   'P 1'
#
loop_
_entity.id
_entity.type
_entity.pdbx_description
1 polymer ?
#
loop_
_entity_poly.entity_id
_entity_poly.type
_entity_poly.pdbx_seq_one_letter_code
_entity_poly.pdbx_strand_id
1 'polypeptide(L)'
;MKNEVYNPSTMKRIKEIDLLKAIAIIAMVFIHVYDASPHLQPSSPIDAPFIWFIEFMGNIPSAGVFMLAMGWGAAFSSRSTPKTYISRLRQLVILGIVINFFEQYIPSIIDPATFGSVWEVAPSIIAVDIYFFAAFAMLYFAAMKGLRNKPVIAGGVSAAIVGVCFVVNAVFSFESFSTGNAWFDTFIGLFIRENNYSFFPFISWIVFPIIGYWAAILFKKATNRKSVMIFTIATGVAALVFSQVMMAVFGTSDAVVTGAHSALDGEYYSMSPLCAICGYGVIALEFVVANLIMMATKQRLAKCLGKMSKNVMEIYIAQWVLIGLLSPALVRVTNLWINLLIGIAVLFGSYYGAELYIWIRKRITESKAKRIDKSKAVAA
;
A
#
# COMPACT_ATOMS: atom_id res chain seq x y z
N MET A 1 -30.30 3.19 -19.91
CA MET A 1 -29.59 3.14 -18.60
C MET A 1 -30.48 3.85 -17.59
N LYS A 2 -31.00 3.14 -16.57
CA LYS A 2 -31.78 3.76 -15.49
C LYS A 2 -30.86 4.79 -14.79
N ASN A 3 -31.31 6.02 -14.70
CA ASN A 3 -30.69 7.07 -13.90
C ASN A 3 -30.76 6.65 -12.42
N GLU A 4 -29.79 5.84 -11.96
CA GLU A 4 -29.59 5.69 -10.52
C GLU A 4 -29.19 7.05 -9.99
N VAL A 5 -30.04 7.63 -9.17
CA VAL A 5 -29.75 8.91 -8.49
C VAL A 5 -28.46 8.75 -7.74
N TYR A 6 -27.44 9.51 -8.15
CA TYR A 6 -26.15 9.53 -7.49
C TYR A 6 -26.32 9.97 -6.03
N ASN A 7 -26.28 9.02 -5.11
CA ASN A 7 -26.35 9.31 -3.68
C ASN A 7 -25.15 8.65 -2.97
N PRO A 8 -24.02 9.37 -2.87
CA PRO A 8 -22.81 8.82 -2.27
C PRO A 8 -22.96 8.48 -0.79
N SER A 9 -23.92 9.08 -0.08
CA SER A 9 -24.15 8.79 1.34
C SER A 9 -24.72 7.39 1.60
N THR A 10 -25.39 6.79 0.60
CA THR A 10 -25.96 5.44 0.66
C THR A 10 -25.04 4.37 0.07
N MET A 11 -23.98 4.78 -0.64
CA MET A 11 -23.02 3.85 -1.23
C MET A 11 -22.21 3.14 -0.14
N LYS A 12 -22.34 1.83 -0.08
CA LYS A 12 -21.54 0.98 0.81
C LYS A 12 -20.12 0.75 0.29
N ARG A 13 -19.89 0.93 -1.01
CA ARG A 13 -18.65 0.58 -1.71
C ARG A 13 -18.51 1.38 -3.01
N ILE A 14 -17.31 1.80 -3.32
CA ILE A 14 -16.98 2.58 -4.52
C ILE A 14 -16.14 1.71 -5.43
N LYS A 15 -16.68 1.43 -6.61
CA LYS A 15 -16.12 0.47 -7.57
C LYS A 15 -14.75 0.92 -8.10
N GLU A 16 -14.54 2.22 -8.24
CA GLU A 16 -13.26 2.81 -8.66
C GLU A 16 -12.15 2.52 -7.67
N ILE A 17 -12.40 2.68 -6.38
CA ILE A 17 -11.44 2.33 -5.32
C ILE A 17 -11.17 0.82 -5.31
N ASP A 18 -12.18 0.01 -5.59
CA ASP A 18 -11.98 -1.44 -5.71
C ASP A 18 -11.11 -1.81 -6.91
N LEU A 19 -11.29 -1.13 -8.04
CA LEU A 19 -10.44 -1.31 -9.23
C LEU A 19 -9.01 -0.88 -8.96
N LEU A 20 -8.81 0.31 -8.40
CA LEU A 20 -7.47 0.80 -8.04
C LEU A 20 -6.73 -0.17 -7.13
N LYS A 21 -7.37 -0.67 -6.08
CA LYS A 21 -6.78 -1.67 -5.18
C LYS A 21 -6.45 -2.98 -5.90
N ALA A 22 -7.28 -3.41 -6.84
CA ALA A 22 -7.03 -4.62 -7.62
C ALA A 22 -5.85 -4.45 -8.58
N ILE A 23 -5.72 -3.30 -9.24
CA ILE A 23 -4.57 -2.96 -10.08
C ILE A 23 -3.30 -2.87 -9.21
N ALA A 24 -3.38 -2.18 -8.09
CA ALA A 24 -2.27 -1.99 -7.19
C ALA A 24 -1.71 -3.32 -6.65
N ILE A 25 -2.56 -4.29 -6.25
CA ILE A 25 -2.06 -5.59 -5.78
C ILE A 25 -1.42 -6.40 -6.92
N ILE A 26 -1.95 -6.30 -8.14
CA ILE A 26 -1.33 -6.94 -9.31
C ILE A 26 0.06 -6.35 -9.54
N ALA A 27 0.17 -5.03 -9.60
CA ALA A 27 1.44 -4.34 -9.80
C ALA A 27 2.45 -4.64 -8.69
N MET A 28 2.00 -4.67 -7.42
CA MET A 28 2.86 -5.05 -6.29
C MET A 28 3.41 -6.47 -6.39
N VAL A 29 2.64 -7.44 -6.90
CA VAL A 29 3.20 -8.78 -7.12
C VAL A 29 4.33 -8.74 -8.12
N PHE A 30 4.17 -8.01 -9.23
CA PHE A 30 5.20 -7.94 -10.27
C PHE A 30 6.45 -7.19 -9.80
N ILE A 31 6.31 -6.07 -9.09
CA ILE A 31 7.48 -5.33 -8.58
C ILE A 31 8.23 -6.16 -7.54
N HIS A 32 7.57 -6.83 -6.61
CA HIS A 32 8.25 -7.64 -5.59
C HIS A 32 8.96 -8.87 -6.17
N VAL A 33 8.43 -9.47 -7.24
CA VAL A 33 9.13 -10.54 -7.97
C VAL A 33 10.33 -9.98 -8.74
N TYR A 34 10.21 -8.77 -9.29
CA TYR A 34 11.29 -8.06 -9.96
C TYR A 34 12.40 -7.71 -8.95
N ASP A 35 12.08 -7.10 -7.82
CA ASP A 35 13.03 -6.72 -6.76
C ASP A 35 13.76 -7.93 -6.16
N ALA A 36 13.07 -9.09 -6.09
CA ALA A 36 13.70 -10.33 -5.68
C ALA A 36 14.66 -10.94 -6.73
N SER A 37 14.82 -10.29 -7.90
CA SER A 37 15.69 -10.71 -9.00
C SER A 37 16.76 -9.66 -9.34
N PRO A 38 17.70 -9.35 -8.43
CA PRO A 38 18.64 -8.22 -8.55
C PRO A 38 19.62 -8.33 -9.71
N HIS A 39 19.78 -9.51 -10.30
CA HIS A 39 20.64 -9.73 -11.46
C HIS A 39 19.92 -9.60 -12.81
N LEU A 40 18.62 -9.24 -12.78
CA LEU A 40 17.86 -9.00 -13.98
C LEU A 40 18.33 -7.69 -14.63
N GLN A 41 18.76 -7.78 -15.89
CA GLN A 41 19.19 -6.63 -16.68
C GLN A 41 18.44 -6.61 -18.02
N PRO A 42 18.17 -5.43 -18.60
CA PRO A 42 17.61 -5.36 -19.94
C PRO A 42 18.53 -6.07 -20.96
N SER A 43 18.05 -7.12 -21.57
CA SER A 43 18.78 -7.88 -22.60
C SER A 43 18.46 -7.43 -24.01
N SER A 44 17.41 -6.63 -24.16
CA SER A 44 16.98 -6.08 -25.45
C SER A 44 16.35 -4.69 -25.28
N PRO A 45 16.26 -3.87 -26.37
CA PRO A 45 15.60 -2.57 -26.32
C PRO A 45 14.12 -2.64 -25.93
N ILE A 46 13.48 -3.80 -26.08
CA ILE A 46 12.07 -4.01 -25.69
C ILE A 46 11.94 -4.20 -24.18
N ASP A 47 12.96 -4.70 -23.50
CA ASP A 47 12.91 -5.00 -22.07
C ASP A 47 12.81 -3.72 -21.22
N ALA A 48 13.52 -2.66 -21.61
CA ALA A 48 13.58 -1.41 -20.84
C ALA A 48 12.20 -0.76 -20.61
N PRO A 49 11.30 -0.60 -21.62
CA PRO A 49 9.95 -0.09 -21.39
C PRO A 49 9.10 -0.96 -20.43
N PHE A 50 9.27 -2.29 -20.47
CA PHE A 50 8.55 -3.19 -19.56
C PHE A 50 9.05 -3.07 -18.13
N ILE A 51 10.37 -3.01 -17.93
CA ILE A 51 10.99 -2.78 -16.63
C ILE A 51 10.50 -1.45 -16.07
N TRP A 52 10.62 -0.38 -16.84
CA TRP A 52 10.12 0.94 -16.44
C TRP A 52 8.64 0.91 -16.04
N PHE A 53 7.80 0.18 -16.80
CA PHE A 53 6.37 0.08 -16.49
C PHE A 53 6.12 -0.69 -15.18
N ILE A 54 6.87 -1.77 -14.91
CA ILE A 54 6.77 -2.53 -13.65
C ILE A 54 7.16 -1.65 -12.48
N GLU A 55 8.30 -0.97 -12.57
CA GLU A 55 8.81 -0.07 -11.54
C GLU A 55 7.85 1.09 -11.30
N PHE A 56 7.38 1.76 -12.36
CA PHE A 56 6.41 2.84 -12.24
C PHE A 56 5.13 2.38 -11.56
N MET A 57 4.53 1.29 -12.03
CA MET A 57 3.26 0.79 -11.49
C MET A 57 3.40 0.21 -10.07
N GLY A 58 4.55 -0.38 -9.77
CA GLY A 58 4.85 -0.96 -8.45
C GLY A 58 5.03 0.07 -7.35
N ASN A 59 5.45 1.27 -7.70
CA ASN A 59 5.78 2.37 -6.79
C ASN A 59 4.54 3.15 -6.30
N ILE A 60 4.51 4.46 -6.48
CA ILE A 60 3.42 5.35 -6.00
C ILE A 60 2.03 4.88 -6.43
N PRO A 61 1.80 4.47 -7.70
CA PRO A 61 0.51 3.94 -8.14
C PRO A 61 -0.01 2.77 -7.30
N SER A 62 0.87 1.99 -6.70
CA SER A 62 0.47 0.84 -5.87
C SER A 62 0.45 1.17 -4.38
N ALA A 63 1.59 1.51 -3.79
CA ALA A 63 1.69 1.74 -2.35
C ALA A 63 0.86 2.95 -1.91
N GLY A 64 0.95 4.07 -2.63
CA GLY A 64 0.16 5.26 -2.36
C GLY A 64 -1.35 5.02 -2.48
N VAL A 65 -1.79 4.25 -3.49
CA VAL A 65 -3.19 3.84 -3.65
C VAL A 65 -3.68 3.01 -2.46
N PHE A 66 -2.89 2.04 -1.96
CA PHE A 66 -3.28 1.26 -0.78
C PHE A 66 -3.43 2.13 0.45
N MET A 67 -2.50 3.05 0.67
CA MET A 67 -2.52 3.95 1.81
C MET A 67 -3.69 4.93 1.74
N LEU A 68 -3.95 5.52 0.57
CA LEU A 68 -5.11 6.37 0.32
C LEU A 68 -6.41 5.59 0.51
N ALA A 69 -6.52 4.39 -0.06
CA ALA A 69 -7.70 3.53 0.07
C ALA A 69 -7.96 3.09 1.53
N MET A 70 -6.92 2.98 2.35
CA MET A 70 -7.04 2.71 3.79
C MET A 70 -7.75 3.87 4.50
N GLY A 71 -7.32 5.12 4.23
CA GLY A 71 -7.97 6.32 4.74
C GLY A 71 -9.42 6.44 4.26
N TRP A 72 -9.65 6.18 2.98
CA TRP A 72 -10.97 6.12 2.39
C TRP A 72 -11.88 5.13 3.11
N GLY A 73 -11.42 3.89 3.31
CA GLY A 73 -12.14 2.86 4.03
C GLY A 73 -12.46 3.24 5.48
N ALA A 74 -11.52 3.90 6.17
CA ALA A 74 -11.72 4.38 7.53
C ALA A 74 -12.84 5.44 7.60
N ALA A 75 -12.90 6.38 6.66
CA ALA A 75 -13.96 7.38 6.59
C ALA A 75 -15.34 6.76 6.27
N PHE A 76 -15.39 5.74 5.42
CA PHE A 76 -16.64 5.03 5.07
C PHE A 76 -17.11 4.05 6.15
N SER A 77 -16.27 3.64 7.09
CA SER A 77 -16.64 2.70 8.14
C SER A 77 -17.52 3.35 9.19
N SER A 78 -18.83 3.09 9.14
CA SER A 78 -19.80 3.56 10.14
C SER A 78 -19.74 2.80 11.47
N ARG A 79 -19.33 1.52 11.43
CA ARG A 79 -19.32 0.62 12.59
C ARG A 79 -17.99 0.63 13.37
N SER A 80 -16.94 1.23 12.84
CA SER A 80 -15.65 1.29 13.53
C SER A 80 -15.67 2.32 14.66
N THR A 81 -15.13 1.91 15.80
CA THR A 81 -14.89 2.75 16.98
C THR A 81 -13.39 2.93 17.19
N PRO A 82 -12.93 3.88 18.02
CA PRO A 82 -11.51 3.98 18.37
C PRO A 82 -10.93 2.65 18.87
N LYS A 83 -11.67 1.92 19.72
CA LYS A 83 -11.27 0.58 20.22
C LYS A 83 -11.08 -0.43 19.09
N THR A 84 -11.90 -0.38 18.05
CA THR A 84 -11.77 -1.25 16.86
C THR A 84 -10.46 -0.99 16.13
N TYR A 85 -10.05 0.27 15.98
CA TYR A 85 -8.79 0.60 15.34
C TYR A 85 -7.58 0.16 16.17
N ILE A 86 -7.63 0.31 17.49
CA ILE A 86 -6.57 -0.20 18.39
C ILE A 86 -6.46 -1.74 18.33
N SER A 87 -7.60 -2.43 18.23
CA SER A 87 -7.57 -3.89 18.02
C SER A 87 -6.94 -4.28 16.66
N ARG A 88 -7.25 -3.52 15.60
CA ARG A 88 -6.65 -3.73 14.26
C ARG A 88 -5.15 -3.44 14.24
N LEU A 89 -4.69 -2.41 14.97
CA LEU A 89 -3.27 -2.11 15.12
C LEU A 89 -2.51 -3.36 15.59
N ARG A 90 -2.96 -4.01 16.67
CA ARG A 90 -2.31 -5.23 17.19
C ARG A 90 -2.27 -6.35 16.14
N GLN A 91 -3.36 -6.55 15.41
CA GLN A 91 -3.42 -7.55 14.34
C GLN A 91 -2.42 -7.24 13.21
N LEU A 92 -2.32 -5.97 12.81
CA LEU A 92 -1.41 -5.54 11.75
C LEU A 92 0.06 -5.66 12.15
N VAL A 93 0.41 -5.35 13.41
CA VAL A 93 1.76 -5.58 13.93
C VAL A 93 2.14 -7.06 13.85
N ILE A 94 1.25 -7.96 14.30
CA ILE A 94 1.49 -9.40 14.21
C ILE A 94 1.67 -9.84 12.75
N LEU A 95 0.83 -9.34 11.85
CA LEU A 95 0.93 -9.67 10.42
C LEU A 95 2.21 -9.09 9.79
N GLY A 96 2.65 -7.90 10.19
CA GLY A 96 3.92 -7.32 9.75
C GLY A 96 5.10 -8.19 10.17
N ILE A 97 5.13 -8.68 11.41
CA ILE A 97 6.15 -9.63 11.86
C ILE A 97 6.13 -10.91 11.03
N VAL A 98 4.95 -11.44 10.71
CA VAL A 98 4.82 -12.65 9.88
C VAL A 98 5.37 -12.40 8.48
N ILE A 99 5.06 -11.24 7.87
CA ILE A 99 5.57 -10.90 6.54
C ILE A 99 7.08 -10.78 6.57
N ASN A 100 7.64 -9.98 7.47
CA ASN A 100 9.09 -9.80 7.59
C ASN A 100 9.83 -11.12 7.83
N PHE A 101 9.18 -12.07 8.53
CA PHE A 101 9.72 -13.41 8.68
C PHE A 101 9.84 -14.13 7.33
N PHE A 102 8.82 -14.09 6.49
CA PHE A 102 8.87 -14.73 5.17
C PHE A 102 9.76 -13.96 4.20
N GLU A 103 9.78 -12.64 4.27
CA GLU A 103 10.54 -11.78 3.37
C GLU A 103 12.05 -11.84 3.63
N GLN A 104 12.46 -11.83 4.90
CA GLN A 104 13.87 -11.68 5.28
C GLN A 104 14.48 -12.96 5.88
N TYR A 105 13.76 -13.60 6.81
CA TYR A 105 14.32 -14.75 7.53
C TYR A 105 14.28 -16.04 6.74
N ILE A 106 13.22 -16.31 6.01
CA ILE A 106 13.12 -17.54 5.20
C ILE A 106 14.21 -17.58 4.13
N PRO A 107 14.49 -16.51 3.34
CA PRO A 107 15.63 -16.51 2.43
C PRO A 107 16.96 -16.79 3.12
N SER A 108 17.21 -16.14 4.26
CA SER A 108 18.47 -16.33 5.05
C SER A 108 18.59 -17.74 5.63
N ILE A 109 17.50 -18.40 6.00
CA ILE A 109 17.50 -19.80 6.45
C ILE A 109 17.83 -20.76 5.29
N ILE A 110 17.26 -20.51 4.09
CA ILE A 110 17.43 -21.39 2.94
C ILE A 110 18.79 -21.22 2.28
N ASP A 111 19.25 -19.98 2.11
CA ASP A 111 20.52 -19.64 1.43
C ASP A 111 21.25 -18.50 2.16
N PRO A 112 21.87 -18.80 3.32
CA PRO A 112 22.56 -17.76 4.12
C PRO A 112 23.80 -17.18 3.42
N ALA A 113 24.34 -17.87 2.43
CA ALA A 113 25.48 -17.36 1.66
C ALA A 113 25.08 -16.18 0.76
N THR A 114 23.88 -16.19 0.26
CA THR A 114 23.35 -15.11 -0.60
C THR A 114 22.65 -14.00 0.21
N PHE A 115 21.88 -14.36 1.24
CA PHE A 115 21.00 -13.42 1.96
C PHE A 115 21.55 -12.99 3.35
N GLY A 116 22.74 -13.44 3.71
CA GLY A 116 23.29 -13.23 5.03
C GLY A 116 22.74 -14.20 6.10
N SER A 117 23.40 -14.22 7.26
CA SER A 117 22.96 -15.08 8.37
C SER A 117 21.68 -14.54 9.01
N VAL A 118 20.92 -15.42 9.66
CA VAL A 118 19.70 -15.07 10.41
C VAL A 118 19.96 -13.98 11.46
N TRP A 119 21.15 -13.92 12.04
CA TRP A 119 21.51 -12.91 13.01
C TRP A 119 21.75 -11.53 12.41
N GLU A 120 22.29 -11.48 11.19
CA GLU A 120 22.50 -10.22 10.45
C GLU A 120 21.15 -9.60 10.03
N VAL A 121 20.19 -10.41 9.61
CA VAL A 121 18.86 -9.94 9.23
C VAL A 121 17.89 -9.79 10.42
N ALA A 122 18.32 -10.14 11.65
CA ALA A 122 17.45 -10.09 12.83
C ALA A 122 16.73 -8.76 13.06
N PRO A 123 17.35 -7.57 12.85
CA PRO A 123 16.65 -6.29 13.00
C PRO A 123 15.47 -6.11 12.04
N SER A 124 15.48 -6.76 10.89
CA SER A 124 14.43 -6.65 9.89
C SER A 124 13.07 -7.19 10.37
N ILE A 125 13.01 -7.95 11.47
CA ILE A 125 11.75 -8.45 12.01
C ILE A 125 10.77 -7.34 12.40
N ILE A 126 11.31 -6.17 12.76
CA ILE A 126 10.54 -4.97 13.06
C ILE A 126 10.60 -3.93 11.93
N ALA A 127 11.17 -4.29 10.79
CA ALA A 127 11.25 -3.42 9.62
C ALA A 127 9.87 -2.93 9.16
N VAL A 128 9.82 -1.71 8.64
CA VAL A 128 8.56 -1.16 8.14
C VAL A 128 8.30 -1.63 6.73
N ASP A 129 7.45 -2.63 6.64
CA ASP A 129 6.62 -2.85 5.48
C ASP A 129 5.25 -2.17 5.68
N ILE A 130 4.41 -2.19 4.65
CA ILE A 130 3.09 -1.55 4.62
C ILE A 130 2.18 -1.92 5.81
N TYR A 131 2.38 -3.07 6.45
CA TYR A 131 1.58 -3.51 7.61
C TYR A 131 1.95 -2.78 8.90
N PHE A 132 3.23 -2.55 9.18
CA PHE A 132 3.64 -1.72 10.30
C PHE A 132 3.20 -0.27 10.09
N PHE A 133 3.38 0.25 8.88
CA PHE A 133 2.83 1.55 8.52
C PHE A 133 1.32 1.62 8.77
N ALA A 134 0.57 0.62 8.27
CA ALA A 134 -0.88 0.53 8.47
C ALA A 134 -1.26 0.45 9.95
N ALA A 135 -0.47 -0.26 10.77
CA ALA A 135 -0.70 -0.34 12.21
C ALA A 135 -0.63 1.05 12.86
N PHE A 136 0.39 1.84 12.54
CA PHE A 136 0.48 3.22 13.05
C PHE A 136 -0.62 4.13 12.50
N ALA A 137 -1.02 3.97 11.23
CA ALA A 137 -2.15 4.71 10.66
C ALA A 137 -3.48 4.43 11.39
N MET A 138 -3.63 3.27 12.05
CA MET A 138 -4.80 3.00 12.90
C MET A 138 -4.92 3.97 14.07
N LEU A 139 -3.81 4.49 14.61
CA LEU A 139 -3.82 5.51 15.67
C LEU A 139 -4.46 6.81 15.16
N TYR A 140 -4.06 7.26 13.98
CA TYR A 140 -4.68 8.41 13.32
C TYR A 140 -6.19 8.20 13.14
N PHE A 141 -6.62 7.05 12.61
CA PHE A 141 -8.04 6.77 12.42
C PHE A 141 -8.81 6.65 13.73
N ALA A 142 -8.19 6.13 14.79
CA ALA A 142 -8.79 6.12 16.12
C ALA A 142 -9.05 7.55 16.63
N ALA A 143 -8.06 8.44 16.48
CA ALA A 143 -8.20 9.85 16.83
C ALA A 143 -9.29 10.54 16.00
N MET A 144 -9.31 10.36 14.67
CA MET A 144 -10.35 10.92 13.79
C MET A 144 -11.76 10.45 14.16
N LYS A 145 -11.91 9.19 14.58
CA LYS A 145 -13.21 8.68 15.08
C LYS A 145 -13.60 9.28 16.42
N GLY A 146 -12.65 9.51 17.33
CA GLY A 146 -12.86 10.24 18.58
C GLY A 146 -13.28 11.69 18.35
N LEU A 147 -12.76 12.31 17.32
CA LEU A 147 -13.04 13.70 16.93
C LEU A 147 -14.22 13.86 15.97
N ARG A 148 -15.00 12.82 15.71
CA ARG A 148 -16.07 12.84 14.69
C ARG A 148 -17.04 14.02 14.82
N ASN A 149 -17.36 14.43 16.05
CA ASN A 149 -18.28 15.52 16.32
C ASN A 149 -17.58 16.90 16.40
N LYS A 150 -16.27 16.96 16.14
CA LYS A 150 -15.42 18.15 16.19
C LYS A 150 -14.62 18.31 14.88
N PRO A 151 -15.28 18.51 13.72
CA PRO A 151 -14.64 18.46 12.40
C PRO A 151 -13.53 19.50 12.22
N VAL A 152 -13.65 20.67 12.83
CA VAL A 152 -12.63 21.73 12.78
C VAL A 152 -11.36 21.27 13.49
N ILE A 153 -11.49 20.67 14.68
CA ILE A 153 -10.35 20.13 15.43
C ILE A 153 -9.72 18.97 14.66
N ALA A 154 -10.54 18.06 14.11
CA ALA A 154 -10.04 16.95 13.30
C ALA A 154 -9.27 17.45 12.07
N GLY A 155 -9.77 18.47 11.38
CA GLY A 155 -9.09 19.14 10.28
C GLY A 155 -7.78 19.78 10.69
N GLY A 156 -7.77 20.52 11.80
CA GLY A 156 -6.58 21.16 12.36
C GLY A 156 -5.49 20.14 12.74
N VAL A 157 -5.87 19.04 13.41
CA VAL A 157 -4.95 17.94 13.74
C VAL A 157 -4.37 17.30 12.46
N SER A 158 -5.20 17.04 11.46
CA SER A 158 -4.73 16.48 10.18
C SER A 158 -3.76 17.42 9.47
N ALA A 159 -4.08 18.72 9.41
CA ALA A 159 -3.21 19.74 8.81
C ALA A 159 -1.87 19.87 9.58
N ALA A 160 -1.91 19.83 10.90
CA ALA A 160 -0.71 19.87 11.73
C ALA A 160 0.19 18.65 11.48
N ILE A 161 -0.39 17.45 11.40
CA ILE A 161 0.37 16.22 11.08
C ILE A 161 1.03 16.37 9.70
N VAL A 162 0.29 16.79 8.66
CA VAL A 162 0.84 17.00 7.30
C VAL A 162 1.95 18.05 7.32
N GLY A 163 1.78 19.15 8.05
CA GLY A 163 2.81 20.19 8.20
C GLY A 163 4.09 19.64 8.85
N VAL A 164 3.96 18.86 9.94
CA VAL A 164 5.10 18.18 10.58
C VAL A 164 5.78 17.22 9.62
N CYS A 165 4.99 16.41 8.87
CA CYS A 165 5.53 15.50 7.86
C CYS A 165 6.36 16.24 6.82
N PHE A 166 5.86 17.35 6.31
CA PHE A 166 6.57 18.14 5.30
C PHE A 166 7.86 18.76 5.85
N VAL A 167 7.83 19.29 7.07
CA VAL A 167 9.04 19.84 7.72
C VAL A 167 10.06 18.74 7.96
N VAL A 168 9.66 17.59 8.54
CA VAL A 168 10.58 16.49 8.82
C VAL A 168 11.18 15.95 7.52
N ASN A 169 10.36 15.73 6.50
CA ASN A 169 10.85 15.24 5.21
C ASN A 169 11.78 16.25 4.52
N ALA A 170 11.51 17.55 4.63
CA ALA A 170 12.39 18.59 4.08
C ALA A 170 13.75 18.66 4.80
N VAL A 171 13.76 18.42 6.12
CA VAL A 171 14.99 18.49 6.93
C VAL A 171 15.84 17.23 6.82
N PHE A 172 15.18 16.05 6.75
CA PHE A 172 15.87 14.75 6.83
C PHE A 172 15.93 13.99 5.49
N SER A 173 15.50 14.58 4.39
CA SER A 173 15.33 13.86 3.10
C SER A 173 16.62 13.46 2.40
N PHE A 174 17.80 13.94 2.80
CA PHE A 174 18.96 13.90 1.90
C PHE A 174 20.18 13.09 2.37
N GLU A 175 20.18 12.51 3.55
CA GLU A 175 21.35 11.74 4.01
C GLU A 175 20.95 10.40 4.64
N SER A 176 21.71 9.36 4.32
CA SER A 176 21.57 8.06 4.98
C SER A 176 21.94 8.20 6.46
N PHE A 177 20.96 8.02 7.34
CA PHE A 177 21.19 8.04 8.77
C PHE A 177 21.55 6.63 9.24
N SER A 178 22.78 6.44 9.71
CA SER A 178 23.17 5.21 10.38
C SER A 178 23.92 5.55 11.65
N THR A 179 23.48 4.94 12.75
CA THR A 179 24.17 5.05 14.05
C THR A 179 25.18 3.93 14.25
N GLY A 180 25.25 2.98 13.32
CA GLY A 180 26.04 1.75 13.47
C GLY A 180 25.34 0.67 14.30
N ASN A 181 24.13 0.95 14.82
CA ASN A 181 23.30 -0.02 15.51
C ASN A 181 22.06 -0.35 14.68
N ALA A 182 22.06 -1.50 14.01
CA ALA A 182 21.00 -1.90 13.10
C ALA A 182 19.60 -1.94 13.73
N TRP A 183 19.46 -2.29 15.01
CA TRP A 183 18.18 -2.27 15.72
C TRP A 183 17.65 -0.86 15.93
N PHE A 184 18.53 0.06 16.31
CA PHE A 184 18.15 1.45 16.51
C PHE A 184 17.85 2.13 15.18
N ASP A 185 18.65 1.85 14.15
CA ASP A 185 18.45 2.39 12.80
C ASP A 185 17.11 1.88 12.23
N THR A 186 16.79 0.58 12.40
CA THR A 186 15.49 0.01 12.01
C THR A 186 14.35 0.66 12.78
N PHE A 187 14.49 0.86 14.09
CA PHE A 187 13.46 1.53 14.91
C PHE A 187 13.20 2.97 14.46
N ILE A 188 14.24 3.74 14.14
CA ILE A 188 14.08 5.10 13.59
C ILE A 188 13.45 5.06 12.21
N GLY A 189 13.83 4.09 11.39
CA GLY A 189 13.22 3.83 10.08
C GLY A 189 11.71 3.59 10.10
N LEU A 190 11.17 3.14 11.25
CA LEU A 190 9.70 3.06 11.43
C LEU A 190 9.00 4.40 11.25
N PHE A 191 9.63 5.49 11.62
CA PHE A 191 8.96 6.78 11.73
C PHE A 191 9.47 7.84 10.76
N ILE A 192 10.78 7.98 10.63
CA ILE A 192 11.38 9.18 10.05
C ILE A 192 11.94 8.91 8.66
N ARG A 193 12.69 7.81 8.49
CA ARG A 193 13.47 7.60 7.29
C ARG A 193 13.60 6.14 6.92
N GLU A 194 13.69 5.86 5.63
CA GLU A 194 14.05 4.54 5.15
C GLU A 194 15.50 4.17 5.55
N ASN A 195 15.71 2.89 5.67
CA ASN A 195 17.00 2.25 5.75
C ASN A 195 16.92 0.88 5.06
N ASN A 196 18.01 0.12 5.07
CA ASN A 196 18.05 -1.20 4.42
C ASN A 196 16.95 -2.18 4.87
N TYR A 197 16.18 -1.84 5.92
CA TYR A 197 15.13 -2.68 6.49
C TYR A 197 13.77 -1.97 6.63
N SER A 198 13.64 -0.71 6.21
CA SER A 198 12.41 0.07 6.43
C SER A 198 12.03 0.85 5.19
N PHE A 199 10.96 0.43 4.54
CA PHE A 199 10.55 0.95 3.23
C PHE A 199 9.49 2.05 3.30
N PHE A 200 8.64 2.07 4.35
CA PHE A 200 7.53 3.02 4.44
C PHE A 200 7.54 3.79 5.77
N PRO A 201 8.49 4.73 5.98
CA PRO A 201 8.55 5.55 7.19
C PRO A 201 7.21 6.25 7.43
N PHE A 202 6.69 6.14 8.65
CA PHE A 202 5.35 6.61 8.98
C PHE A 202 5.13 8.09 8.64
N ILE A 203 6.10 8.94 8.98
CA ILE A 203 6.01 10.39 8.75
C ILE A 203 5.97 10.73 7.26
N SER A 204 6.74 10.03 6.44
CA SER A 204 6.76 10.29 4.99
C SER A 204 5.44 9.90 4.31
N TRP A 205 4.81 8.81 4.74
CA TRP A 205 3.70 8.20 4.01
C TRP A 205 2.32 8.48 4.60
N ILE A 206 2.19 8.96 5.84
CA ILE A 206 0.88 9.19 6.49
C ILE A 206 0.00 10.21 5.75
N VAL A 207 0.59 11.05 4.91
CA VAL A 207 -0.12 12.02 4.09
C VAL A 207 -1.17 11.36 3.19
N PHE A 208 -0.91 10.18 2.61
CA PHE A 208 -1.86 9.48 1.74
C PHE A 208 -3.11 8.98 2.48
N PRO A 209 -3.01 8.29 3.63
CA PRO A 209 -4.19 7.99 4.44
C PRO A 209 -4.98 9.22 4.88
N ILE A 210 -4.30 10.33 5.20
CA ILE A 210 -4.97 11.58 5.55
C ILE A 210 -5.75 12.12 4.35
N ILE A 211 -5.14 12.21 3.17
CA ILE A 211 -5.80 12.61 1.94
C ILE A 211 -6.99 11.70 1.65
N GLY A 212 -6.80 10.38 1.70
CA GLY A 212 -7.85 9.40 1.45
C GLY A 212 -9.05 9.55 2.40
N TYR A 213 -8.79 9.81 3.68
CA TYR A 213 -9.82 10.03 4.68
C TYR A 213 -10.67 11.28 4.38
N TRP A 214 -10.02 12.40 4.10
CA TRP A 214 -10.71 13.66 3.82
C TRP A 214 -11.35 13.68 2.44
N ALA A 215 -10.72 13.11 1.43
CA ALA A 215 -11.31 12.94 0.10
C ALA A 215 -12.61 12.12 0.18
N ALA A 216 -12.63 11.05 0.98
CA ALA A 216 -13.85 10.27 1.20
C ALA A 216 -14.98 11.06 1.88
N ILE A 217 -14.65 11.94 2.83
CA ILE A 217 -15.63 12.83 3.47
C ILE A 217 -16.20 13.83 2.47
N LEU A 218 -15.34 14.43 1.63
CA LEU A 218 -15.76 15.36 0.57
C LEU A 218 -16.62 14.63 -0.47
N PHE A 219 -16.21 13.44 -0.88
CA PHE A 219 -16.96 12.61 -1.81
C PHE A 219 -18.36 12.29 -1.29
N LYS A 220 -18.53 11.99 0.00
CA LYS A 220 -19.84 11.74 0.62
C LYS A 220 -20.76 12.95 0.59
N LYS A 221 -20.20 14.17 0.61
CA LYS A 221 -20.96 15.42 0.56
C LYS A 221 -21.28 15.86 -0.87
N ALA A 222 -20.62 15.29 -1.86
CA ALA A 222 -20.80 15.66 -3.25
C ALA A 222 -22.20 15.25 -3.75
N THR A 223 -22.86 16.18 -4.42
CA THR A 223 -24.19 15.95 -5.01
C THR A 223 -24.14 15.52 -6.47
N ASN A 224 -22.99 15.72 -7.12
CA ASN A 224 -22.81 15.45 -8.54
C ASN A 224 -21.45 14.77 -8.80
N ARG A 225 -21.51 13.59 -9.43
CA ARG A 225 -20.31 12.82 -9.81
C ARG A 225 -19.41 13.55 -10.81
N LYS A 226 -20.00 14.28 -11.76
CA LYS A 226 -19.25 15.06 -12.75
C LYS A 226 -18.38 16.14 -12.07
N SER A 227 -18.93 16.84 -11.09
CA SER A 227 -18.17 17.83 -10.30
C SER A 227 -17.02 17.20 -9.54
N VAL A 228 -17.22 16.02 -8.95
CA VAL A 228 -16.13 15.27 -8.30
C VAL A 228 -15.02 14.95 -9.30
N MET A 229 -15.36 14.43 -10.48
CA MET A 229 -14.38 14.11 -11.50
C MET A 229 -13.60 15.35 -11.97
N ILE A 230 -14.30 16.45 -12.26
CA ILE A 230 -13.67 17.71 -12.67
C ILE A 230 -12.72 18.20 -11.57
N PHE A 231 -13.16 18.20 -10.32
CA PHE A 231 -12.32 18.60 -9.18
C PHE A 231 -11.09 17.72 -9.04
N THR A 232 -11.26 16.38 -9.16
CA THR A 232 -10.15 15.42 -9.07
C THR A 232 -9.15 15.64 -10.22
N ILE A 233 -9.62 15.86 -11.46
CA ILE A 233 -8.75 16.16 -12.60
C ILE A 233 -8.00 17.47 -12.34
N ALA A 234 -8.71 18.54 -11.98
CA ALA A 234 -8.11 19.85 -11.77
C ALA A 234 -7.03 19.83 -10.68
N THR A 235 -7.33 19.24 -9.53
CA THR A 235 -6.37 19.13 -8.41
C THR A 235 -5.22 18.17 -8.74
N GLY A 236 -5.47 17.06 -9.45
CA GLY A 236 -4.45 16.13 -9.88
C GLY A 236 -3.47 16.76 -10.88
N VAL A 237 -3.99 17.41 -11.92
CA VAL A 237 -3.16 18.13 -12.90
C VAL A 237 -2.40 19.28 -12.25
N ALA A 238 -3.05 20.06 -11.40
CA ALA A 238 -2.40 21.15 -10.67
C ALA A 238 -1.24 20.65 -9.79
N ALA A 239 -1.43 19.52 -9.10
CA ALA A 239 -0.39 18.90 -8.27
C ALA A 239 0.79 18.43 -9.11
N LEU A 240 0.54 17.77 -10.25
CA LEU A 240 1.59 17.34 -11.19
C LEU A 240 2.36 18.52 -11.76
N VAL A 241 1.67 19.52 -12.30
CA VAL A 241 2.32 20.71 -12.87
C VAL A 241 3.12 21.43 -11.80
N PHE A 242 2.52 21.67 -10.63
CA PHE A 242 3.21 22.36 -9.53
C PHE A 242 4.48 21.61 -9.12
N SER A 243 4.40 20.29 -8.89
CA SER A 243 5.56 19.51 -8.46
C SER A 243 6.66 19.50 -9.51
N GLN A 244 6.33 19.36 -10.80
CA GLN A 244 7.33 19.39 -11.88
C GLN A 244 8.01 20.76 -12.03
N VAL A 245 7.23 21.84 -11.95
CA VAL A 245 7.78 23.20 -12.00
C VAL A 245 8.71 23.43 -10.82
N MET A 246 8.32 23.04 -9.61
CA MET A 246 9.13 23.23 -8.41
C MET A 246 10.39 22.35 -8.44
N MET A 247 10.31 21.11 -8.91
CA MET A 247 11.48 20.26 -9.12
C MET A 247 12.46 20.90 -10.12
N ALA A 248 11.97 21.43 -11.23
CA ALA A 248 12.79 22.12 -12.21
C ALA A 248 13.45 23.40 -11.65
N VAL A 249 12.72 24.19 -10.84
CA VAL A 249 13.23 25.42 -10.21
C VAL A 249 14.29 25.14 -9.18
N PHE A 250 14.11 24.10 -8.35
CA PHE A 250 15.04 23.75 -7.27
C PHE A 250 16.15 22.78 -7.70
N GLY A 251 16.15 22.35 -8.97
CA GLY A 251 17.18 21.44 -9.51
C GLY A 251 17.09 20.01 -8.95
N THR A 252 16.00 19.65 -8.31
CA THR A 252 15.73 18.29 -7.84
C THR A 252 15.14 17.49 -9.01
N SER A 253 16.02 16.86 -9.80
CA SER A 253 15.65 16.29 -11.12
C SER A 253 15.01 14.91 -11.06
N ASP A 254 15.04 14.21 -9.94
CA ASP A 254 15.03 12.76 -10.06
C ASP A 254 13.77 12.05 -9.61
N ALA A 255 12.78 12.72 -9.11
CA ALA A 255 12.00 11.86 -8.29
C ALA A 255 10.89 11.14 -9.04
N VAL A 256 10.02 11.60 -9.76
CA VAL A 256 8.74 10.86 -9.94
C VAL A 256 8.39 10.54 -11.38
N VAL A 257 8.95 11.25 -12.33
CA VAL A 257 8.62 11.04 -13.75
C VAL A 257 9.61 10.10 -14.45
N THR A 258 10.84 10.05 -13.97
CA THR A 258 11.84 9.09 -14.44
C THR A 258 11.76 7.75 -13.75
N GLY A 259 10.93 7.65 -12.74
CA GLY A 259 10.35 6.46 -12.09
C GLY A 259 11.27 5.29 -11.72
N ALA A 260 12.08 4.87 -12.65
CA ALA A 260 12.84 3.65 -12.53
C ALA A 260 14.14 3.78 -11.72
N HIS A 261 14.76 4.96 -11.72
CA HIS A 261 16.07 5.13 -11.08
C HIS A 261 15.96 5.60 -9.62
N SER A 262 14.97 6.39 -9.28
CA SER A 262 14.81 6.90 -7.91
C SER A 262 14.40 5.83 -6.91
N ALA A 263 13.71 4.78 -7.34
CA ALA A 263 13.37 3.63 -6.49
C ALA A 263 14.61 2.79 -6.13
N LEU A 264 15.60 2.75 -7.02
CA LEU A 264 16.87 2.07 -6.81
C LEU A 264 17.84 2.88 -5.95
N ASP A 265 17.69 4.22 -5.96
CA ASP A 265 18.60 5.13 -5.25
C ASP A 265 18.16 5.48 -3.82
N GLY A 266 17.13 4.82 -3.31
CA GLY A 266 16.69 4.98 -1.92
C GLY A 266 15.77 6.18 -1.64
N GLU A 267 15.63 7.13 -2.54
CA GLU A 267 14.87 8.37 -2.31
C GLU A 267 13.34 8.17 -2.36
N TYR A 268 12.87 7.12 -3.03
CA TYR A 268 11.45 6.85 -3.19
C TYR A 268 10.73 6.63 -1.87
N TYR A 269 11.32 5.88 -0.97
CA TYR A 269 10.71 5.53 0.30
C TYR A 269 10.78 6.69 1.31
N SER A 270 11.82 7.53 1.25
CA SER A 270 11.97 8.77 2.04
C SER A 270 11.38 9.97 1.30
N MET A 271 10.12 9.91 1.02
CA MET A 271 9.37 10.79 0.15
C MET A 271 9.47 12.28 0.51
N SER A 272 10.03 13.09 -0.38
CA SER A 272 10.03 14.54 -0.23
C SER A 272 8.61 15.14 -0.31
N PRO A 273 8.38 16.36 0.18
CA PRO A 273 7.08 17.03 0.02
C PRO A 273 6.62 17.14 -1.44
N LEU A 274 7.55 17.39 -2.37
CA LEU A 274 7.22 17.49 -3.80
C LEU A 274 6.86 16.13 -4.38
N CYS A 275 7.55 15.06 -3.98
CA CYS A 275 7.20 13.68 -4.34
C CYS A 275 5.81 13.31 -3.83
N ALA A 276 5.45 13.69 -2.61
CA ALA A 276 4.12 13.43 -2.06
C ALA A 276 3.02 14.16 -2.84
N ILE A 277 3.26 15.41 -3.25
CA ILE A 277 2.34 16.20 -4.07
C ILE A 277 2.20 15.58 -5.47
N CYS A 278 3.31 15.20 -6.09
CA CYS A 278 3.32 14.52 -7.38
C CYS A 278 2.57 13.17 -7.30
N GLY A 279 2.86 12.38 -6.28
CA GLY A 279 2.20 11.10 -6.03
C GLY A 279 0.69 11.25 -5.85
N TYR A 280 0.23 12.28 -5.15
CA TYR A 280 -1.20 12.62 -5.12
C TYR A 280 -1.74 12.88 -6.53
N GLY A 281 -1.02 13.64 -7.35
CA GLY A 281 -1.41 13.95 -8.73
C GLY A 281 -1.59 12.68 -9.57
N VAL A 282 -0.63 11.76 -9.49
CA VAL A 282 -0.68 10.44 -10.17
C VAL A 282 -1.92 9.66 -9.72
N ILE A 283 -2.14 9.48 -8.42
CA ILE A 283 -3.26 8.72 -7.88
C ILE A 283 -4.62 9.36 -8.23
N ALA A 284 -4.68 10.70 -8.26
CA ALA A 284 -5.89 11.41 -8.66
C ALA A 284 -6.25 11.13 -10.13
N LEU A 285 -5.27 11.10 -11.03
CA LEU A 285 -5.49 10.74 -12.43
C LEU A 285 -5.81 9.25 -12.59
N GLU A 286 -5.18 8.38 -11.83
CA GLU A 286 -5.54 6.95 -11.81
C GLU A 286 -7.00 6.73 -11.38
N PHE A 287 -7.50 7.49 -10.40
CA PHE A 287 -8.91 7.44 -10.01
C PHE A 287 -9.84 7.83 -11.16
N VAL A 288 -9.46 8.84 -11.94
CA VAL A 288 -10.21 9.23 -13.15
C VAL A 288 -10.19 8.13 -14.20
N VAL A 289 -9.02 7.54 -14.47
CA VAL A 289 -8.86 6.41 -15.40
C VAL A 289 -9.67 5.21 -14.91
N ALA A 290 -9.61 4.89 -13.62
CA ALA A 290 -10.41 3.82 -13.03
C ALA A 290 -11.92 4.05 -13.20
N ASN A 291 -12.38 5.31 -13.10
CA ASN A 291 -13.77 5.65 -13.37
C ASN A 291 -14.14 5.39 -14.84
N LEU A 292 -13.31 5.78 -15.80
CA LEU A 292 -13.53 5.52 -17.23
C LEU A 292 -13.55 4.02 -17.52
N ILE A 293 -12.59 3.27 -17.00
CA ILE A 293 -12.53 1.81 -17.13
C ILE A 293 -13.81 1.16 -16.56
N MET A 294 -14.24 1.59 -15.37
CA MET A 294 -15.44 1.01 -14.74
C MET A 294 -16.73 1.30 -15.51
N MET A 295 -16.80 2.41 -16.26
CA MET A 295 -17.92 2.68 -17.15
C MET A 295 -17.98 1.70 -18.34
N ALA A 296 -16.83 1.24 -18.83
CA ALA A 296 -16.72 0.31 -19.94
C ALA A 296 -16.69 -1.17 -19.50
N THR A 297 -16.46 -1.44 -18.20
CA THR A 297 -16.19 -2.79 -17.70
C THR A 297 -17.43 -3.64 -17.56
N LYS A 298 -17.38 -4.87 -18.10
CA LYS A 298 -18.44 -5.87 -17.95
C LYS A 298 -18.61 -6.31 -16.50
N GLN A 299 -19.83 -6.60 -16.09
CA GLN A 299 -20.19 -6.94 -14.71
C GLN A 299 -19.38 -8.14 -14.12
N ARG A 300 -19.01 -9.12 -14.94
CA ARG A 300 -18.20 -10.28 -14.50
C ARG A 300 -16.79 -9.85 -14.07
N LEU A 301 -16.13 -9.03 -14.88
CA LEU A 301 -14.80 -8.51 -14.57
C LEU A 301 -14.84 -7.61 -13.33
N ALA A 302 -15.82 -6.72 -13.23
CA ALA A 302 -16.03 -5.88 -12.04
C ALA A 302 -16.21 -6.69 -10.75
N LYS A 303 -16.86 -7.85 -10.81
CA LYS A 303 -16.99 -8.76 -9.66
C LYS A 303 -15.68 -9.42 -9.29
N CYS A 304 -14.88 -9.85 -10.27
CA CYS A 304 -13.55 -10.44 -10.04
C CYS A 304 -12.62 -9.43 -9.36
N LEU A 305 -12.48 -8.23 -9.93
CA LEU A 305 -11.67 -7.15 -9.38
C LEU A 305 -12.15 -6.73 -7.97
N GLY A 306 -13.46 -6.66 -7.75
CA GLY A 306 -14.04 -6.41 -6.43
C GLY A 306 -13.72 -7.51 -5.41
N LYS A 307 -13.55 -8.76 -5.83
CA LYS A 307 -13.13 -9.86 -4.96
C LYS A 307 -11.65 -9.75 -4.59
N MET A 308 -10.78 -9.45 -5.56
CA MET A 308 -9.36 -9.16 -5.30
C MET A 308 -9.20 -7.98 -4.34
N SER A 309 -9.88 -6.87 -4.59
CA SER A 309 -9.87 -5.70 -3.71
C SER A 309 -10.32 -5.99 -2.28
N LYS A 310 -11.27 -6.90 -2.10
CA LYS A 310 -11.75 -7.32 -0.76
C LYS A 310 -10.70 -8.14 -0.01
N ASN A 311 -9.97 -8.98 -0.73
CA ASN A 311 -9.04 -9.95 -0.17
C ASN A 311 -7.57 -9.48 -0.33
N VAL A 312 -7.35 -8.19 -0.53
CA VAL A 312 -6.04 -7.63 -0.83
C VAL A 312 -5.00 -7.94 0.25
N MET A 313 -5.40 -7.95 1.52
CA MET A 313 -4.50 -8.26 2.65
C MET A 313 -4.03 -9.72 2.60
N GLU A 314 -4.96 -10.63 2.35
CA GLU A 314 -4.67 -12.06 2.29
C GLU A 314 -3.82 -12.39 1.05
N ILE A 315 -4.06 -11.71 -0.09
CA ILE A 315 -3.24 -11.85 -1.30
C ILE A 315 -1.82 -11.33 -1.04
N TYR A 316 -1.69 -10.19 -0.37
CA TYR A 316 -0.40 -9.61 -0.03
C TYR A 316 0.44 -10.51 0.88
N ILE A 317 -0.16 -11.12 1.89
CA ILE A 317 0.53 -12.09 2.75
C ILE A 317 0.94 -13.32 1.94
N ALA A 318 0.03 -13.86 1.13
CA ALA A 318 0.30 -15.05 0.34
C ALA A 318 1.43 -14.84 -0.68
N GLN A 319 1.54 -13.64 -1.29
CA GLN A 319 2.64 -13.33 -2.20
C GLN A 319 4.00 -13.34 -1.49
N TRP A 320 4.10 -12.72 -0.29
CA TRP A 320 5.36 -12.70 0.45
C TRP A 320 5.78 -14.08 0.95
N VAL A 321 4.82 -14.94 1.31
CA VAL A 321 5.11 -16.35 1.60
C VAL A 321 5.70 -17.04 0.36
N LEU A 322 5.11 -16.84 -0.81
CA LEU A 322 5.61 -17.45 -2.06
C LEU A 322 6.96 -16.86 -2.48
N ILE A 323 7.12 -15.55 -2.47
CA ILE A 323 8.36 -14.88 -2.85
C ILE A 323 9.49 -15.28 -1.90
N GLY A 324 9.26 -15.28 -0.58
CA GLY A 324 10.26 -15.69 0.39
C GLY A 324 10.74 -17.12 0.19
N LEU A 325 9.83 -18.05 -0.14
CA LEU A 325 10.19 -19.43 -0.45
C LEU A 325 10.91 -19.57 -1.80
N LEU A 326 10.61 -18.71 -2.75
CA LEU A 326 11.20 -18.74 -4.11
C LEU A 326 12.46 -17.86 -4.22
N SER A 327 12.78 -17.02 -3.24
CA SER A 327 13.86 -16.03 -3.34
C SER A 327 15.23 -16.63 -3.71
N PRO A 328 15.65 -17.82 -3.26
CA PRO A 328 16.92 -18.41 -3.69
C PRO A 328 16.94 -18.80 -5.18
N ALA A 329 15.77 -19.00 -5.78
CA ALA A 329 15.65 -19.21 -7.22
C ALA A 329 15.52 -17.88 -7.97
N LEU A 330 14.77 -16.93 -7.41
CA LEU A 330 14.53 -15.60 -8.00
C LEU A 330 15.82 -14.80 -8.14
N VAL A 331 16.71 -14.82 -7.15
CA VAL A 331 18.00 -14.13 -7.21
C VAL A 331 18.87 -14.56 -8.42
N ARG A 332 18.63 -15.75 -8.96
CA ARG A 332 19.36 -16.29 -10.13
C ARG A 332 18.68 -15.97 -11.47
N VAL A 333 17.53 -15.33 -11.44
CA VAL A 333 16.79 -14.96 -12.66
C VAL A 333 17.42 -13.73 -13.28
N THR A 334 17.87 -13.86 -14.54
CA THR A 334 18.48 -12.78 -15.31
C THR A 334 17.65 -12.36 -16.52
N ASN A 335 16.61 -13.13 -16.86
CA ASN A 335 15.77 -12.90 -18.03
C ASN A 335 14.41 -12.33 -17.63
N LEU A 336 14.04 -11.18 -18.22
CA LEU A 336 12.78 -10.48 -17.93
C LEU A 336 11.53 -11.35 -18.17
N TRP A 337 11.51 -12.10 -19.25
CA TRP A 337 10.33 -12.88 -19.63
C TRP A 337 10.10 -14.06 -18.67
N ILE A 338 11.19 -14.67 -18.17
CA ILE A 338 11.11 -15.68 -17.11
C ILE A 338 10.59 -15.02 -15.81
N ASN A 339 11.10 -13.85 -15.45
CA ASN A 339 10.63 -13.09 -14.29
C ASN A 339 9.13 -12.77 -14.38
N LEU A 340 8.66 -12.31 -15.52
CA LEU A 340 7.24 -12.05 -15.78
C LEU A 340 6.37 -13.31 -15.66
N LEU A 341 6.83 -14.44 -16.18
CA LEU A 341 6.12 -15.73 -16.03
C LEU A 341 6.05 -16.16 -14.56
N ILE A 342 7.13 -15.98 -13.80
CA ILE A 342 7.12 -16.21 -12.35
C ILE A 342 6.15 -15.24 -11.66
N GLY A 343 6.16 -13.96 -12.04
CA GLY A 343 5.21 -12.96 -11.54
C GLY A 343 3.75 -13.36 -11.75
N ILE A 344 3.41 -13.88 -12.92
CA ILE A 344 2.09 -14.44 -13.23
C ILE A 344 1.79 -15.65 -12.31
N ALA A 345 2.73 -16.58 -12.16
CA ALA A 345 2.54 -17.73 -11.31
C ALA A 345 2.36 -17.35 -9.83
N VAL A 346 3.15 -16.40 -9.32
CA VAL A 346 3.02 -15.85 -7.96
C VAL A 346 1.69 -15.13 -7.79
N LEU A 347 1.21 -14.35 -8.78
CA LEU A 347 -0.09 -13.67 -8.73
C LEU A 347 -1.24 -14.68 -8.58
N PHE A 348 -1.27 -15.70 -9.41
CA PHE A 348 -2.31 -16.74 -9.31
C PHE A 348 -2.16 -17.55 -8.02
N GLY A 349 -0.94 -17.95 -7.65
CA GLY A 349 -0.65 -18.63 -6.40
C GLY A 349 -1.11 -17.86 -5.18
N SER A 350 -0.84 -16.55 -5.15
CA SER A 350 -1.26 -15.65 -4.06
C SER A 350 -2.78 -15.49 -4.00
N TYR A 351 -3.43 -15.34 -5.15
CA TYR A 351 -4.88 -15.25 -5.21
C TYR A 351 -5.56 -16.52 -4.69
N TYR A 352 -5.17 -17.70 -5.18
CA TYR A 352 -5.75 -18.97 -4.73
C TYR A 352 -5.33 -19.34 -3.32
N GLY A 353 -4.10 -19.01 -2.91
CA GLY A 353 -3.64 -19.15 -1.53
C GLY A 353 -4.47 -18.33 -0.54
N ALA A 354 -4.79 -17.09 -0.89
CA ALA A 354 -5.68 -16.23 -0.11
C ALA A 354 -7.11 -16.83 -0.02
N GLU A 355 -7.66 -17.32 -1.12
CA GLU A 355 -8.98 -17.97 -1.13
C GLU A 355 -9.01 -19.24 -0.24
N LEU A 356 -7.96 -20.05 -0.32
CA LEU A 356 -7.81 -21.25 0.52
C LEU A 356 -7.73 -20.86 2.02
N TYR A 357 -6.93 -19.86 2.36
CA TYR A 357 -6.83 -19.36 3.72
C TYR A 357 -8.18 -18.88 4.27
N ILE A 358 -8.92 -18.09 3.48
CA ILE A 358 -10.26 -17.58 3.84
C ILE A 358 -11.23 -18.75 4.04
N TRP A 359 -11.19 -19.75 3.18
CA TRP A 359 -12.02 -20.95 3.29
C TRP A 359 -11.70 -21.73 4.57
N ILE A 360 -10.42 -22.00 4.87
CA ILE A 360 -9.99 -22.68 6.08
C ILE A 360 -10.45 -21.92 7.33
N ARG A 361 -10.20 -20.60 7.37
CA ARG A 361 -10.61 -19.74 8.49
C ARG A 361 -12.11 -19.78 8.74
N LYS A 362 -12.91 -19.78 7.69
CA LYS A 362 -14.37 -19.89 7.76
C LYS A 362 -14.78 -21.22 8.38
N ARG A 363 -14.20 -22.34 7.91
CA ARG A 363 -14.47 -23.70 8.44
C ARG A 363 -14.12 -23.83 9.93
N ILE A 364 -12.97 -23.29 10.34
CA ILE A 364 -12.56 -23.30 11.75
C ILE A 364 -13.56 -22.51 12.61
N THR A 365 -14.00 -21.33 12.12
CA THR A 365 -14.95 -20.49 12.87
C THR A 365 -16.32 -21.16 13.01
N GLU A 366 -16.83 -21.79 11.94
CA GLU A 366 -18.08 -22.55 11.96
C GLU A 366 -18.01 -23.75 12.91
N SER A 367 -16.89 -24.47 12.91
CA SER A 367 -16.67 -25.62 13.80
C SER A 367 -16.64 -25.20 15.28
N LYS A 368 -15.98 -24.06 15.58
CA LYS A 368 -15.96 -23.50 16.95
C LYS A 368 -17.36 -23.09 17.41
N ALA A 369 -18.14 -22.41 16.54
CA ALA A 369 -19.51 -22.01 16.85
C ALA A 369 -20.40 -23.23 17.19
N LYS A 370 -20.34 -24.29 16.35
CA LYS A 370 -21.09 -25.55 16.59
C LYS A 370 -20.70 -26.23 17.90
N ARG A 371 -19.41 -26.18 18.31
CA ARG A 371 -18.97 -26.75 19.60
C ARG A 371 -19.53 -25.97 20.79
N ILE A 372 -19.56 -24.62 20.70
CA ILE A 372 -20.11 -23.75 21.75
C ILE A 372 -21.62 -24.00 21.92
N ASP A 373 -22.36 -24.08 20.80
CA ASP A 373 -23.81 -24.34 20.83
C ASP A 373 -24.12 -25.72 21.43
N LYS A 374 -23.32 -26.75 21.07
CA LYS A 374 -23.45 -28.10 21.64
C LYS A 374 -23.15 -28.13 23.15
N SER A 375 -22.13 -27.39 23.61
CA SER A 375 -21.81 -27.30 25.05
C SER A 375 -22.90 -26.60 25.85
N LYS A 376 -23.53 -25.56 25.29
CA LYS A 376 -24.67 -24.88 25.90
C LYS A 376 -25.90 -25.76 25.99
N ALA A 377 -26.18 -26.57 24.96
CA ALA A 377 -27.31 -27.51 24.92
C ALA A 377 -27.15 -28.68 25.91
N VAL A 378 -25.91 -29.03 26.29
CA VAL A 378 -25.63 -30.07 27.30
C VAL A 378 -25.67 -29.51 28.70
N ALA A 379 -25.48 -28.19 28.87
CA ALA A 379 -25.49 -27.51 30.16
C ALA A 379 -26.89 -26.98 30.57
N ALA A 380 -27.86 -27.01 29.65
CA ALA A 380 -29.28 -26.67 29.88
C ALA A 380 -30.12 -27.94 30.12
#